data_ac5fbe124ba3cabc5e58b44a633407eb
#
_entry.id   ac5fbe124ba3cabc5e58b44a633407eb
#
_cell.length_a   1.000
_cell.length_b   1.000
_cell.length_c   1.000
_cell.angle_alpha   90.00
_cell.angle_beta   90.00
_cell.angle_gamma   90.00
#
_symmetry.space_group_name_H-M   'P 1'
#
loop_
_entity.id
_entity.type
_entity.pdbx_description
1 polymer ?
#
loop_
_entity_poly.entity_id
_entity_poly.type
_entity_poly.pdbx_seq_one_letter_code
_entity_poly.pdbx_strand_id
1 'polypeptide(L)'
;MVEGRSISVNLQKGLRTVLAAGLMLAAAGCGTFNHYPMGMEQTTLGPLRTGQNPDCQKTFRKRTKGNAGALFALEWGRTAQLAGDFEASRAAFEQAFAAIEDLDNRAVVSARGAVAQGGAVLVNDKTIPYRTPSYERTLAHHYQALNYLALGDLTGAGVEVRRANREQEEALQRREKEVAQAKSETENVAPDDDRDPHLGAVYAGLDQAAGAVKSSFQNAATFFFSAVVWEMLGELNDAYIDVKKALEIAPENHFLQLDAVRLAKRLGMREDLEDYERRFPRAAKMPAAGSEKLADKARLVVVFEDGLVPPRVEMSIPYPLTSTDSIGMIALPTYAAPAPPTAPVRVSLDGQPLASTAPICNVGALAARALAEQMPGILARQLVRAVAKGAAAKAAHDQGGSAGQLVELAVLLYNVASEQADLRSWLTLPAQVQVFSAYVEPGDRRVALAGAGGGAAWAGPVTLRAGKTTLIHVTRIDLAVYSHVFVQP
;
A
#
# COMPACT_ATOMS: atom_id res chain seq x y z
N MET A 1 -60.30 -37.09 -4.44
CA MET A 1 -59.24 -37.04 -3.42
C MET A 1 -57.82 -37.33 -3.97
N VAL A 2 -57.55 -37.07 -5.25
CA VAL A 2 -56.26 -37.43 -5.91
C VAL A 2 -55.48 -36.19 -6.37
N GLU A 3 -56.08 -35.02 -6.53
CA GLU A 3 -55.38 -33.80 -7.02
C GLU A 3 -54.58 -33.06 -5.96
N GLY A 4 -54.85 -33.20 -4.65
CA GLY A 4 -54.11 -32.50 -3.59
C GLY A 4 -52.72 -33.00 -3.30
N ARG A 5 -52.36 -34.25 -3.68
CA ARG A 5 -51.02 -34.84 -3.41
C ARG A 5 -49.97 -34.45 -4.44
N SER A 6 -50.36 -34.15 -5.69
CA SER A 6 -49.41 -33.78 -6.75
C SER A 6 -48.83 -32.36 -6.56
N ILE A 7 -49.65 -31.43 -6.07
CA ILE A 7 -49.24 -30.02 -5.86
C ILE A 7 -48.28 -29.90 -4.69
N SER A 8 -48.47 -30.65 -3.59
CA SER A 8 -47.62 -30.60 -2.39
C SER A 8 -46.22 -31.22 -2.65
N VAL A 9 -46.11 -32.24 -3.48
CA VAL A 9 -44.83 -32.89 -3.83
C VAL A 9 -44.00 -32.02 -4.74
N ASN A 10 -44.61 -31.28 -5.66
CA ASN A 10 -43.90 -30.34 -6.54
C ASN A 10 -43.42 -29.08 -5.77
N LEU A 11 -44.20 -28.59 -4.80
CA LEU A 11 -43.79 -27.46 -3.94
C LEU A 11 -42.62 -27.86 -3.05
N GLN A 12 -42.62 -29.06 -2.46
CA GLN A 12 -41.48 -29.56 -1.65
C GLN A 12 -40.21 -29.81 -2.47
N LYS A 13 -40.34 -30.26 -3.70
CA LYS A 13 -39.18 -30.42 -4.61
C LYS A 13 -38.62 -29.05 -5.01
N GLY A 14 -39.47 -28.09 -5.38
CA GLY A 14 -39.07 -26.71 -5.69
C GLY A 14 -38.37 -26.04 -4.50
N LEU A 15 -38.90 -26.17 -3.29
CA LEU A 15 -38.32 -25.60 -2.08
C LEU A 15 -36.95 -26.21 -1.73
N ARG A 16 -36.79 -27.54 -1.89
CA ARG A 16 -35.51 -28.22 -1.68
C ARG A 16 -34.49 -27.81 -2.71
N THR A 17 -34.87 -27.58 -3.95
CA THR A 17 -33.95 -27.11 -5.01
C THR A 17 -33.50 -25.69 -4.78
N VAL A 18 -34.43 -24.79 -4.37
CA VAL A 18 -34.11 -23.39 -4.01
C VAL A 18 -33.25 -23.32 -2.75
N LEU A 19 -33.58 -24.11 -1.71
CA LEU A 19 -32.77 -24.20 -0.48
C LEU A 19 -31.37 -24.79 -0.76
N ALA A 20 -31.28 -25.83 -1.58
CA ALA A 20 -29.99 -26.41 -1.96
C ALA A 20 -29.17 -25.47 -2.84
N ALA A 21 -29.78 -24.74 -3.77
CA ALA A 21 -29.12 -23.71 -4.56
C ALA A 21 -28.69 -22.51 -3.68
N GLY A 22 -29.52 -22.08 -2.74
CA GLY A 22 -29.19 -21.04 -1.76
C GLY A 22 -28.05 -21.44 -0.81
N LEU A 23 -28.04 -22.69 -0.33
CA LEU A 23 -26.95 -23.24 0.49
C LEU A 23 -25.66 -23.44 -0.31
N MET A 24 -25.73 -23.87 -1.56
CA MET A 24 -24.54 -23.97 -2.43
C MET A 24 -23.98 -22.61 -2.80
N LEU A 25 -24.82 -21.60 -3.02
CA LEU A 25 -24.40 -20.21 -3.24
C LEU A 25 -23.82 -19.58 -1.96
N ALA A 26 -24.40 -19.86 -0.78
CA ALA A 26 -23.85 -19.43 0.49
C ALA A 26 -22.51 -20.12 0.83
N ALA A 27 -22.36 -21.40 0.51
CA ALA A 27 -21.09 -22.13 0.69
C ALA A 27 -20.00 -21.68 -0.31
N ALA A 28 -20.38 -21.30 -1.54
CA ALA A 28 -19.47 -20.68 -2.51
C ALA A 28 -19.16 -19.20 -2.18
N GLY A 29 -19.99 -18.59 -1.32
CA GLY A 29 -19.88 -17.18 -0.88
C GLY A 29 -18.92 -16.93 0.27
N CYS A 30 -18.33 -17.94 0.92
CA CYS A 30 -17.36 -17.76 2.02
C CYS A 30 -16.10 -17.03 1.52
N GLY A 31 -16.09 -15.77 1.84
CA GLY A 31 -15.32 -14.71 1.28
C GLY A 31 -13.82 -14.79 1.39
N THR A 32 -13.15 -14.89 0.27
CA THR A 32 -11.70 -14.77 0.17
C THR A 32 -11.19 -13.37 0.52
N PHE A 33 -12.00 -12.30 0.35
CA PHE A 33 -11.56 -10.92 0.58
C PHE A 33 -11.58 -10.50 2.06
N ASN A 34 -12.61 -10.90 2.81
CA ASN A 34 -12.67 -10.63 4.24
C ASN A 34 -11.70 -11.50 5.04
N HIS A 35 -11.29 -12.62 4.47
CA HIS A 35 -10.30 -13.52 5.08
C HIS A 35 -8.86 -13.18 4.68
N TYR A 36 -8.63 -12.23 3.75
CA TYR A 36 -7.27 -11.92 3.30
C TYR A 36 -6.36 -11.46 4.45
N PRO A 37 -6.72 -10.47 5.29
CA PRO A 37 -5.87 -10.08 6.42
C PRO A 37 -5.63 -11.22 7.41
N MET A 38 -6.67 -12.00 7.74
CA MET A 38 -6.57 -13.14 8.64
C MET A 38 -5.68 -14.24 8.06
N GLY A 39 -5.83 -14.54 6.77
CA GLY A 39 -5.00 -15.53 6.09
C GLY A 39 -3.53 -15.11 6.03
N MET A 40 -3.26 -13.84 5.80
CA MET A 40 -1.90 -13.27 5.82
C MET A 40 -1.32 -13.30 7.25
N GLU A 41 -2.11 -12.96 8.28
CA GLU A 41 -1.65 -13.05 9.67
C GLU A 41 -1.21 -14.46 10.02
N GLN A 42 -2.01 -15.47 9.68
CA GLN A 42 -1.70 -16.87 10.00
C GLN A 42 -0.49 -17.41 9.24
N THR A 43 -0.34 -17.05 7.96
CA THR A 43 0.65 -17.69 7.09
C THR A 43 1.95 -16.91 6.92
N THR A 44 1.92 -15.60 7.19
CA THR A 44 3.03 -14.69 6.84
C THR A 44 3.37 -13.70 7.94
N LEU A 45 2.41 -12.87 8.38
CA LEU A 45 2.72 -11.77 9.30
C LEU A 45 3.05 -12.27 10.72
N GLY A 46 2.29 -13.26 11.23
CA GLY A 46 2.55 -13.88 12.54
C GLY A 46 3.96 -14.50 12.61
N PRO A 47 4.37 -15.34 11.65
CA PRO A 47 5.75 -15.80 11.55
C PRO A 47 6.78 -14.68 11.49
N LEU A 48 6.57 -13.64 10.65
CA LEU A 48 7.49 -12.50 10.55
C LEU A 48 7.63 -11.75 11.89
N ARG A 49 6.55 -11.59 12.67
CA ARG A 49 6.59 -10.94 14.00
C ARG A 49 7.47 -11.68 15.00
N THR A 50 7.64 -12.97 14.82
CA THR A 50 8.45 -13.85 15.70
C THR A 50 9.84 -14.16 15.14
N GLY A 51 10.23 -13.52 14.03
CA GLY A 51 11.53 -13.73 13.39
C GLY A 51 11.64 -15.02 12.58
N GLN A 52 10.51 -15.66 12.29
CA GLN A 52 10.48 -16.84 11.43
C GLN A 52 10.30 -16.42 9.97
N ASN A 53 11.03 -17.06 9.07
CA ASN A 53 10.90 -16.83 7.63
C ASN A 53 9.83 -17.78 7.06
N PRO A 54 8.68 -17.26 6.57
CA PRO A 54 7.67 -18.09 5.93
C PRO A 54 8.22 -18.77 4.67
N ASP A 55 7.75 -20.00 4.39
CA ASP A 55 7.99 -20.64 3.10
C ASP A 55 7.16 -19.93 2.02
N CYS A 56 7.79 -18.94 1.39
CA CYS A 56 7.17 -18.12 0.36
C CYS A 56 6.68 -18.92 -0.85
N GLN A 57 7.48 -19.91 -1.28
CA GLN A 57 7.13 -20.72 -2.44
C GLN A 57 5.87 -21.55 -2.19
N LYS A 58 5.77 -22.16 -1.02
CA LYS A 58 4.58 -22.91 -0.62
C LYS A 58 3.37 -22.01 -0.44
N THR A 59 3.57 -20.84 0.17
CA THR A 59 2.49 -19.92 0.54
C THR A 59 1.92 -19.18 -0.66
N PHE A 60 2.76 -18.70 -1.58
CA PHE A 60 2.34 -17.74 -2.61
C PHE A 60 2.26 -18.28 -4.02
N ARG A 61 3.08 -19.29 -4.41
CA ARG A 61 3.23 -19.76 -5.80
C ARG A 61 1.91 -20.02 -6.55
N LYS A 62 0.90 -20.60 -5.89
CA LYS A 62 -0.40 -20.87 -6.52
C LYS A 62 -1.28 -19.63 -6.58
N ARG A 63 -1.08 -18.68 -5.66
CA ARG A 63 -1.92 -17.49 -5.50
C ARG A 63 -1.56 -16.36 -6.46
N THR A 64 -0.33 -16.35 -7.00
CA THR A 64 0.11 -15.34 -7.98
C THR A 64 -0.57 -15.46 -9.35
N LYS A 65 -1.40 -16.48 -9.59
CA LYS A 65 -2.12 -16.70 -10.85
C LYS A 65 -3.57 -16.25 -10.85
N GLY A 66 -4.10 -15.72 -9.74
CA GLY A 66 -5.51 -15.34 -9.61
C GLY A 66 -5.75 -13.84 -9.73
N ASN A 67 -6.98 -13.41 -9.46
CA ASN A 67 -7.40 -12.00 -9.47
C ASN A 67 -6.62 -11.11 -8.47
N ALA A 68 -5.99 -11.68 -7.46
CA ALA A 68 -5.07 -11.00 -6.56
C ALA A 68 -3.60 -11.36 -6.85
N GLY A 69 -3.29 -11.81 -8.05
CA GLY A 69 -1.97 -12.32 -8.43
C GLY A 69 -0.85 -11.33 -8.20
N ALA A 70 -1.05 -10.09 -8.64
CA ALA A 70 -0.10 -9.00 -8.41
C ALA A 70 0.17 -8.79 -6.91
N LEU A 71 -0.88 -8.73 -6.08
CA LEU A 71 -0.75 -8.55 -4.64
C LEU A 71 0.04 -9.69 -3.98
N PHE A 72 -0.28 -10.94 -4.31
CA PHE A 72 0.45 -12.07 -3.75
C PHE A 72 1.91 -12.14 -4.23
N ALA A 73 2.21 -11.64 -5.42
CA ALA A 73 3.58 -11.50 -5.89
C ALA A 73 4.34 -10.39 -5.13
N LEU A 74 3.68 -9.27 -4.80
CA LEU A 74 4.23 -8.21 -3.94
C LEU A 74 4.52 -8.72 -2.53
N GLU A 75 3.58 -9.46 -1.93
CA GLU A 75 3.76 -10.08 -0.60
C GLU A 75 4.92 -11.08 -0.60
N TRP A 76 5.02 -11.90 -1.65
CA TRP A 76 6.15 -12.82 -1.82
C TRP A 76 7.47 -12.07 -1.95
N GLY A 77 7.54 -11.06 -2.83
CA GLY A 77 8.73 -10.26 -3.04
C GLY A 77 9.25 -9.67 -1.73
N ARG A 78 8.38 -9.02 -0.96
CA ARG A 78 8.78 -8.40 0.30
C ARG A 78 9.16 -9.44 1.37
N THR A 79 8.42 -10.53 1.50
CA THR A 79 8.72 -11.58 2.47
C THR A 79 10.07 -12.26 2.18
N ALA A 80 10.35 -12.56 0.92
CA ALA A 80 11.64 -13.12 0.50
C ALA A 80 12.79 -12.13 0.74
N GLN A 81 12.56 -10.83 0.49
CA GLN A 81 13.55 -9.79 0.76
C GLN A 81 13.91 -9.70 2.24
N LEU A 82 12.91 -9.69 3.13
CA LEU A 82 13.13 -9.72 4.58
C LEU A 82 13.98 -10.93 5.00
N ALA A 83 13.74 -12.08 4.38
CA ALA A 83 14.50 -13.31 4.61
C ALA A 83 15.93 -13.27 4.01
N GLY A 84 16.28 -12.26 3.21
CA GLY A 84 17.58 -12.14 2.54
C GLY A 84 17.67 -12.95 1.23
N ASP A 85 16.55 -13.54 0.76
CA ASP A 85 16.50 -14.21 -0.54
C ASP A 85 16.17 -13.20 -1.65
N PHE A 86 17.20 -12.43 -2.03
CA PHE A 86 17.04 -11.32 -2.98
C PHE A 86 16.75 -11.79 -4.40
N GLU A 87 17.21 -12.98 -4.80
CA GLU A 87 16.88 -13.54 -6.12
C GLU A 87 15.42 -13.93 -6.21
N ALA A 88 14.89 -14.64 -5.22
CA ALA A 88 13.46 -14.98 -5.18
C ALA A 88 12.59 -13.72 -5.05
N SER A 89 13.04 -12.73 -4.27
CA SER A 89 12.37 -11.44 -4.14
C SER A 89 12.31 -10.70 -5.47
N ARG A 90 13.44 -10.59 -6.19
CA ARG A 90 13.54 -9.96 -7.50
C ARG A 90 12.58 -10.60 -8.50
N ALA A 91 12.60 -11.93 -8.60
CA ALA A 91 11.71 -12.67 -9.50
C ALA A 91 10.21 -12.48 -9.14
N ALA A 92 9.87 -12.38 -7.86
CA ALA A 92 8.49 -12.15 -7.42
C ALA A 92 8.02 -10.73 -7.77
N PHE A 93 8.87 -9.70 -7.62
CA PHE A 93 8.52 -8.34 -8.05
C PHE A 93 8.39 -8.22 -9.58
N GLU A 94 9.25 -8.88 -10.36
CA GLU A 94 9.09 -8.96 -11.82
C GLU A 94 7.74 -9.57 -12.21
N GLN A 95 7.31 -10.61 -11.50
CA GLN A 95 6.00 -11.22 -11.70
C GLN A 95 4.86 -10.27 -11.31
N ALA A 96 5.03 -9.47 -10.25
CA ALA A 96 4.07 -8.45 -9.84
C ALA A 96 3.94 -7.37 -10.92
N PHE A 97 5.04 -6.84 -11.43
CA PHE A 97 5.05 -5.82 -12.49
C PHE A 97 4.36 -6.30 -13.76
N ALA A 98 4.66 -7.53 -14.22
CA ALA A 98 3.99 -8.11 -15.36
C ALA A 98 2.47 -8.25 -15.18
N ALA A 99 2.02 -8.64 -13.97
CA ALA A 99 0.60 -8.75 -13.67
C ALA A 99 -0.10 -7.37 -13.58
N ILE A 100 0.58 -6.35 -13.08
CA ILE A 100 0.09 -4.96 -13.03
C ILE A 100 -0.05 -4.40 -14.44
N GLU A 101 0.97 -4.55 -15.28
CA GLU A 101 0.97 -4.08 -16.66
C GLU A 101 -0.12 -4.75 -17.52
N ASP A 102 -0.28 -6.06 -17.38
CA ASP A 102 -1.35 -6.80 -18.07
C ASP A 102 -2.74 -6.27 -17.68
N LEU A 103 -2.96 -5.99 -16.38
CA LEU A 103 -4.22 -5.42 -15.91
C LEU A 103 -4.46 -4.00 -16.43
N ASP A 104 -3.43 -3.15 -16.44
CA ASP A 104 -3.53 -1.79 -16.96
C ASP A 104 -3.84 -1.80 -18.47
N ASN A 105 -3.21 -2.68 -19.24
CA ASN A 105 -3.46 -2.85 -20.66
C ASN A 105 -4.90 -3.33 -20.95
N ARG A 106 -5.42 -4.28 -20.18
CA ARG A 106 -6.82 -4.74 -20.29
C ARG A 106 -7.80 -3.62 -19.96
N ALA A 107 -7.52 -2.79 -18.97
CA ALA A 107 -8.38 -1.66 -18.59
C ALA A 107 -8.48 -0.64 -19.74
N VAL A 108 -7.37 -0.34 -20.43
CA VAL A 108 -7.35 0.55 -21.59
C VAL A 108 -8.19 -0.01 -22.77
N VAL A 109 -8.09 -1.31 -23.03
CA VAL A 109 -8.87 -1.98 -24.09
C VAL A 109 -10.36 -1.99 -23.74
N SER A 110 -10.71 -2.30 -22.48
CA SER A 110 -12.11 -2.31 -22.02
C SER A 110 -12.74 -0.93 -22.05
N ALA A 111 -12.02 0.14 -21.69
CA ALA A 111 -12.52 1.51 -21.77
C ALA A 111 -12.86 1.94 -23.21
N ARG A 112 -12.13 1.43 -24.19
CA ARG A 112 -12.40 1.68 -25.64
C ARG A 112 -13.58 0.87 -26.16
N GLY A 113 -13.94 -0.26 -25.49
CA GLY A 113 -15.05 -1.14 -25.88
C GLY A 113 -16.31 -1.04 -24.98
N ALA A 114 -16.30 -0.21 -23.96
CA ALA A 114 -17.27 -0.21 -22.83
C ALA A 114 -18.68 0.29 -23.16
N VAL A 115 -19.02 0.57 -24.41
CA VAL A 115 -20.42 0.85 -24.82
C VAL A 115 -21.29 -0.43 -24.75
N ALA A 116 -20.72 -1.63 -24.51
CA ALA A 116 -21.42 -2.91 -24.66
C ALA A 116 -21.62 -3.73 -23.36
N GLN A 117 -21.17 -3.30 -22.16
CA GLN A 117 -21.14 -4.20 -21.00
C GLN A 117 -21.82 -3.65 -19.73
N GLY A 118 -23.11 -3.35 -19.80
CA GLY A 118 -23.94 -3.09 -18.62
C GLY A 118 -24.11 -4.30 -17.65
N GLY A 119 -23.54 -5.47 -17.98
CA GLY A 119 -23.68 -6.70 -17.20
C GLY A 119 -22.58 -6.96 -16.14
N ALA A 120 -21.42 -6.31 -16.23
CA ALA A 120 -20.29 -6.60 -15.35
C ALA A 120 -20.39 -5.97 -13.94
N VAL A 121 -21.26 -4.99 -13.75
CA VAL A 121 -21.48 -4.27 -12.48
C VAL A 121 -22.18 -5.14 -11.42
N LEU A 122 -22.90 -6.16 -11.84
CA LEU A 122 -23.68 -7.05 -10.94
C LEU A 122 -22.84 -8.19 -10.33
N VAL A 123 -21.59 -8.34 -10.79
CA VAL A 123 -20.73 -9.44 -10.32
C VAL A 123 -20.02 -9.01 -9.04
N ASN A 124 -19.97 -9.92 -8.07
CA ASN A 124 -19.30 -9.77 -6.77
C ASN A 124 -17.89 -9.17 -6.91
N ASP A 125 -17.50 -8.27 -6.00
CA ASP A 125 -16.13 -7.70 -5.91
C ASP A 125 -15.01 -8.76 -5.88
N LYS A 126 -15.34 -9.98 -5.50
CA LYS A 126 -14.44 -11.15 -5.55
C LYS A 126 -13.88 -11.48 -6.94
N THR A 127 -14.59 -11.09 -7.99
CA THR A 127 -14.18 -11.30 -9.39
C THR A 127 -13.39 -10.13 -9.96
N ILE A 128 -13.33 -9.00 -9.24
CA ILE A 128 -12.58 -7.82 -9.67
C ILE A 128 -11.08 -8.06 -9.38
N PRO A 129 -10.21 -7.94 -10.39
CA PRO A 129 -8.77 -8.00 -10.18
C PRO A 129 -8.29 -6.94 -9.19
N TYR A 130 -7.31 -7.29 -8.36
CA TYR A 130 -6.69 -6.33 -7.44
C TYR A 130 -5.96 -5.25 -8.23
N ARG A 131 -6.42 -4.02 -8.13
CA ARG A 131 -5.74 -2.85 -8.71
C ARG A 131 -4.76 -2.31 -7.69
N THR A 132 -3.47 -2.45 -7.99
CA THR A 132 -2.39 -2.01 -7.11
C THR A 132 -2.37 -0.48 -7.02
N PRO A 133 -2.57 0.12 -5.83
CA PRO A 133 -2.53 1.56 -5.65
C PRO A 133 -1.15 2.14 -5.97
N SER A 134 -1.09 3.43 -6.31
CA SER A 134 0.16 4.08 -6.73
C SER A 134 1.25 4.03 -5.67
N TYR A 135 0.93 4.14 -4.37
CA TYR A 135 1.93 4.03 -3.31
C TYR A 135 2.56 2.63 -3.23
N GLU A 136 1.78 1.58 -3.48
CA GLU A 136 2.29 0.21 -3.51
C GLU A 136 3.18 -0.04 -4.74
N ARG A 137 2.80 0.50 -5.92
CA ARG A 137 3.63 0.43 -7.13
C ARG A 137 4.98 1.13 -6.91
N THR A 138 4.96 2.32 -6.34
CA THR A 138 6.17 3.08 -5.99
C THR A 138 7.07 2.30 -5.05
N LEU A 139 6.51 1.71 -3.97
CA LEU A 139 7.27 0.91 -3.03
C LEU A 139 7.76 -0.41 -3.63
N ALA A 140 7.03 -1.01 -4.58
CA ALA A 140 7.51 -2.20 -5.29
C ALA A 140 8.80 -1.93 -6.05
N HIS A 141 8.89 -0.81 -6.78
CA HIS A 141 10.13 -0.39 -7.45
C HIS A 141 11.24 -0.01 -6.45
N HIS A 142 10.89 0.62 -5.32
CA HIS A 142 11.84 0.90 -4.23
C HIS A 142 12.48 -0.39 -3.72
N TYR A 143 11.68 -1.41 -3.38
CA TYR A 143 12.21 -2.69 -2.89
C TYR A 143 12.92 -3.48 -3.98
N GLN A 144 12.50 -3.37 -5.23
CA GLN A 144 13.23 -3.98 -6.32
C GLN A 144 14.63 -3.35 -6.50
N ALA A 145 14.76 -2.04 -6.32
CA ALA A 145 16.06 -1.38 -6.32
C ALA A 145 16.97 -1.88 -5.17
N LEU A 146 16.40 -2.13 -3.97
CA LEU A 146 17.14 -2.77 -2.88
C LEU A 146 17.60 -4.18 -3.24
N ASN A 147 16.80 -4.96 -3.97
CA ASN A 147 17.22 -6.28 -4.45
C ASN A 147 18.44 -6.17 -5.39
N TYR A 148 18.42 -5.22 -6.33
CA TYR A 148 19.54 -4.99 -7.23
C TYR A 148 20.80 -4.55 -6.48
N LEU A 149 20.67 -3.68 -5.46
CA LEU A 149 21.82 -3.31 -4.60
C LEU A 149 22.39 -4.53 -3.86
N ALA A 150 21.53 -5.41 -3.34
CA ALA A 150 21.95 -6.62 -2.64
C ALA A 150 22.69 -7.60 -3.57
N LEU A 151 22.28 -7.66 -4.82
CA LEU A 151 22.89 -8.49 -5.86
C LEU A 151 24.12 -7.83 -6.53
N GLY A 152 24.51 -6.64 -6.08
CA GLY A 152 25.68 -5.91 -6.61
C GLY A 152 25.42 -5.18 -7.93
N ASP A 153 24.18 -5.11 -8.39
CA ASP A 153 23.81 -4.40 -9.63
C ASP A 153 23.32 -2.98 -9.35
N LEU A 154 24.26 -2.06 -9.21
CA LEU A 154 23.95 -0.64 -8.99
C LEU A 154 23.23 0.00 -10.18
N THR A 155 23.50 -0.45 -11.40
CA THR A 155 22.84 0.05 -12.61
C THR A 155 21.37 -0.36 -12.63
N GLY A 156 21.07 -1.62 -12.31
CA GLY A 156 19.70 -2.13 -12.16
C GLY A 156 18.96 -1.37 -11.06
N ALA A 157 19.59 -1.07 -9.93
CA ALA A 157 19.01 -0.23 -8.90
C ALA A 157 18.64 1.16 -9.42
N GLY A 158 19.52 1.79 -10.24
CA GLY A 158 19.25 3.07 -10.90
C GLY A 158 18.04 3.03 -11.85
N VAL A 159 17.83 1.92 -12.56
CA VAL A 159 16.63 1.75 -13.40
C VAL A 159 15.37 1.71 -12.54
N GLU A 160 15.40 0.98 -11.43
CA GLU A 160 14.21 0.83 -10.58
C GLU A 160 13.86 2.12 -9.83
N VAL A 161 14.82 2.90 -9.34
CA VAL A 161 14.51 4.19 -8.71
C VAL A 161 13.93 5.19 -9.73
N ARG A 162 14.38 5.16 -11.00
CA ARG A 162 13.76 5.96 -12.07
C ARG A 162 12.32 5.54 -12.33
N ARG A 163 12.02 4.24 -12.29
CA ARG A 163 10.66 3.71 -12.42
C ARG A 163 9.78 4.13 -11.23
N ALA A 164 10.31 4.05 -10.00
CA ALA A 164 9.61 4.51 -8.80
C ALA A 164 9.22 6.00 -8.90
N ASN A 165 10.13 6.84 -9.37
CA ASN A 165 9.89 8.27 -9.55
C ASN A 165 8.84 8.53 -10.62
N ARG A 166 8.90 7.81 -11.76
CA ARG A 166 7.88 7.89 -12.80
C ARG A 166 6.51 7.46 -12.30
N GLU A 167 6.41 6.40 -11.50
CA GLU A 167 5.14 5.99 -10.89
C GLU A 167 4.53 7.11 -10.04
N GLN A 168 5.33 7.86 -9.30
CA GLN A 168 4.86 9.01 -8.52
C GLN A 168 4.38 10.17 -9.41
N GLU A 169 5.03 10.43 -10.52
CA GLU A 169 4.65 11.49 -11.48
C GLU A 169 3.36 11.14 -12.24
N GLU A 170 3.23 9.88 -12.70
CA GLU A 170 2.05 9.41 -13.41
C GLU A 170 0.83 9.21 -12.52
N ALA A 171 1.04 9.02 -11.21
CA ALA A 171 -0.05 8.77 -10.26
C ALA A 171 -1.06 9.92 -10.17
N LEU A 172 -0.61 11.17 -10.31
CA LEU A 172 -1.49 12.34 -10.35
C LEU A 172 -2.47 12.24 -11.53
N GLN A 173 -1.96 11.93 -12.71
CA GLN A 173 -2.79 11.82 -13.92
C GLN A 173 -3.76 10.64 -13.84
N ARG A 174 -3.33 9.51 -13.26
CA ARG A 174 -4.22 8.35 -13.02
C ARG A 174 -5.36 8.72 -12.07
N ARG A 175 -5.05 9.39 -10.96
CA ARG A 175 -6.03 9.86 -9.98
C ARG A 175 -7.08 10.79 -10.59
N GLU A 176 -6.67 11.77 -11.37
CA GLU A 176 -7.60 12.70 -12.04
C GLU A 176 -8.59 11.96 -12.94
N LYS A 177 -8.11 10.96 -13.69
CA LYS A 177 -8.95 10.12 -14.55
C LYS A 177 -9.92 9.24 -13.72
N GLU A 178 -9.45 8.64 -12.64
CA GLU A 178 -10.26 7.80 -11.76
C GLU A 178 -11.37 8.60 -11.07
N VAL A 179 -11.07 9.81 -10.59
CA VAL A 179 -12.05 10.72 -9.98
C VAL A 179 -13.08 11.18 -11.03
N ALA A 180 -12.65 11.54 -12.24
CA ALA A 180 -13.56 11.94 -13.31
C ALA A 180 -14.50 10.80 -13.72
N GLN A 181 -13.98 9.57 -13.82
CA GLN A 181 -14.77 8.39 -14.13
C GLN A 181 -15.78 8.10 -13.00
N ALA A 182 -15.35 8.11 -11.73
CA ALA A 182 -16.23 7.88 -10.59
C ALA A 182 -17.38 8.89 -10.55
N LYS A 183 -17.12 10.18 -10.81
CA LYS A 183 -18.15 11.20 -10.92
C LYS A 183 -19.17 10.89 -12.01
N SER A 184 -18.72 10.50 -13.21
CA SER A 184 -19.63 10.17 -14.31
C SER A 184 -20.47 8.92 -14.04
N GLU A 185 -19.95 7.96 -13.28
CA GLU A 185 -20.68 6.75 -12.88
C GLU A 185 -21.73 7.03 -11.80
N THR A 186 -21.52 8.05 -10.95
CA THR A 186 -22.41 8.41 -9.84
C THR A 186 -23.45 9.47 -10.19
N GLU A 187 -23.28 10.21 -11.27
CA GLU A 187 -24.17 11.34 -11.65
C GLU A 187 -25.65 10.99 -11.73
N ASN A 188 -25.98 9.71 -12.00
CA ASN A 188 -27.36 9.22 -12.11
C ASN A 188 -27.82 8.35 -10.93
N VAL A 189 -27.00 8.05 -9.94
CA VAL A 189 -27.26 7.02 -8.93
C VAL A 189 -26.99 7.51 -7.49
N ALA A 190 -26.13 8.50 -7.31
CA ALA A 190 -25.77 8.96 -5.97
C ALA A 190 -26.80 9.96 -5.42
N PRO A 191 -27.30 9.76 -4.20
CA PRO A 191 -27.87 10.85 -3.43
C PRO A 191 -26.77 11.85 -3.07
N ASP A 192 -27.19 13.06 -2.76
CA ASP A 192 -26.37 14.16 -2.26
C ASP A 192 -25.46 13.64 -1.12
N ASP A 193 -24.20 13.37 -1.44
CA ASP A 193 -23.20 12.64 -0.62
C ASP A 193 -22.91 13.35 0.72
N ASP A 194 -23.17 14.67 0.77
CA ASP A 194 -22.95 15.53 1.95
C ASP A 194 -23.99 15.34 3.06
N ARG A 195 -25.04 14.53 2.85
CA ARG A 195 -26.19 14.44 3.78
C ARG A 195 -26.26 13.16 4.59
N ASP A 196 -25.48 12.11 4.27
CA ASP A 196 -25.49 10.88 5.06
C ASP A 196 -24.40 10.93 6.16
N PRO A 197 -24.81 11.02 7.45
CA PRO A 197 -23.85 11.09 8.56
C PRO A 197 -22.98 9.86 8.70
N HIS A 198 -23.39 8.69 8.19
CA HIS A 198 -22.60 7.45 8.23
C HIS A 198 -21.47 7.48 7.22
N LEU A 199 -21.69 8.02 6.02
CA LEU A 199 -20.64 8.24 5.03
C LEU A 199 -19.65 9.28 5.52
N GLY A 200 -20.12 10.37 6.12
CA GLY A 200 -19.29 11.37 6.76
C GLY A 200 -18.33 10.79 7.80
N ALA A 201 -18.77 9.81 8.60
CA ALA A 201 -17.93 9.13 9.59
C ALA A 201 -16.82 8.27 8.94
N VAL A 202 -17.08 7.61 7.81
CA VAL A 202 -16.04 6.86 7.07
C VAL A 202 -14.96 7.78 6.55
N TYR A 203 -15.34 8.88 5.90
CA TYR A 203 -14.38 9.87 5.39
C TYR A 203 -13.57 10.51 6.52
N ALA A 204 -14.24 10.91 7.62
CA ALA A 204 -13.57 11.47 8.79
C ALA A 204 -12.55 10.48 9.39
N GLY A 205 -12.88 9.19 9.46
CA GLY A 205 -11.97 8.14 9.92
C GLY A 205 -10.75 7.98 9.00
N LEU A 206 -10.96 7.99 7.69
CA LEU A 206 -9.87 7.92 6.71
C LEU A 206 -9.00 9.19 6.73
N ASP A 207 -9.58 10.37 6.84
CA ASP A 207 -8.84 11.62 6.94
C ASP A 207 -8.03 11.69 8.24
N GLN A 208 -8.58 11.20 9.35
CA GLN A 208 -7.84 11.09 10.62
C GLN A 208 -6.65 10.11 10.47
N ALA A 209 -6.85 8.96 9.81
CA ALA A 209 -5.78 7.99 9.57
C ALA A 209 -4.71 8.52 8.60
N ALA A 210 -5.10 9.29 7.59
CA ALA A 210 -4.20 9.93 6.63
C ALA A 210 -3.42 11.11 7.25
N GLY A 211 -3.95 11.75 8.30
CA GLY A 211 -3.30 12.86 9.01
C GLY A 211 -2.87 13.98 8.06
N ALA A 212 -1.58 14.36 8.12
CA ALA A 212 -1.02 15.44 7.29
C ALA A 212 -0.68 15.04 5.84
N VAL A 213 -0.86 13.77 5.47
CA VAL A 213 -0.57 13.29 4.10
C VAL A 213 -1.60 13.86 3.12
N LYS A 214 -1.13 14.69 2.20
CA LYS A 214 -1.98 15.36 1.21
C LYS A 214 -2.30 14.50 0.00
N SER A 215 -1.40 13.58 -0.35
CA SER A 215 -1.47 12.76 -1.56
C SER A 215 -0.88 11.37 -1.30
N SER A 216 -1.56 10.33 -1.76
CA SER A 216 -1.13 8.94 -1.57
C SER A 216 0.10 8.55 -2.40
N PHE A 217 0.42 9.31 -3.44
CA PHE A 217 1.49 8.97 -4.38
C PHE A 217 2.83 9.66 -4.06
N GLN A 218 2.87 10.63 -3.14
CA GLN A 218 4.09 11.33 -2.76
C GLN A 218 4.77 10.62 -1.57
N ASN A 219 5.87 9.95 -1.84
CA ASN A 219 6.63 9.18 -0.85
C ASN A 219 8.05 9.75 -0.69
N ALA A 220 8.26 10.55 0.37
CA ALA A 220 9.56 11.15 0.66
C ALA A 220 10.67 10.12 0.92
N ALA A 221 10.34 8.96 1.51
CA ALA A 221 11.33 7.90 1.76
C ALA A 221 11.85 7.30 0.45
N THR A 222 10.98 7.12 -0.56
CA THR A 222 11.41 6.64 -1.88
C THR A 222 12.27 7.67 -2.60
N PHE A 223 11.93 8.95 -2.56
CA PHE A 223 12.77 10.00 -3.14
C PHE A 223 14.13 10.11 -2.43
N PHE A 224 14.17 10.03 -1.10
CA PHE A 224 15.43 10.00 -0.36
C PHE A 224 16.30 8.81 -0.76
N PHE A 225 15.71 7.61 -0.81
CA PHE A 225 16.40 6.40 -1.22
C PHE A 225 16.92 6.50 -2.67
N SER A 226 16.09 7.03 -3.58
CA SER A 226 16.49 7.30 -4.97
C SER A 226 17.68 8.23 -5.04
N ALA A 227 17.68 9.31 -4.25
CA ALA A 227 18.81 10.24 -4.19
C ALA A 227 20.10 9.55 -3.71
N VAL A 228 20.01 8.64 -2.73
CA VAL A 228 21.16 7.85 -2.28
C VAL A 228 21.71 6.97 -3.41
N VAL A 229 20.83 6.30 -4.16
CA VAL A 229 21.22 5.46 -5.32
C VAL A 229 21.87 6.30 -6.43
N TRP A 230 21.28 7.46 -6.76
CA TRP A 230 21.83 8.40 -7.75
C TRP A 230 23.23 8.90 -7.36
N GLU A 231 23.45 9.22 -6.09
CA GLU A 231 24.78 9.60 -5.61
C GLU A 231 25.79 8.45 -5.72
N MET A 232 25.37 7.21 -5.41
CA MET A 232 26.23 6.03 -5.62
C MET A 232 26.60 5.84 -7.09
N LEU A 233 25.75 6.23 -8.03
CA LEU A 233 25.97 6.22 -9.48
C LEU A 233 26.77 7.44 -9.97
N GLY A 234 26.92 8.48 -9.15
CA GLY A 234 27.56 9.75 -9.55
C GLY A 234 26.64 10.75 -10.24
N GLU A 235 25.33 10.44 -10.32
CA GLU A 235 24.30 11.25 -10.97
C GLU A 235 23.76 12.31 -10.00
N LEU A 236 24.60 13.32 -9.71
CA LEU A 236 24.33 14.31 -8.65
C LEU A 236 23.13 15.23 -8.95
N ASN A 237 22.83 15.49 -10.24
CA ASN A 237 21.66 16.30 -10.63
C ASN A 237 20.38 15.55 -10.28
N ASP A 238 20.27 14.27 -10.63
CA ASP A 238 19.11 13.45 -10.33
C ASP A 238 18.95 13.27 -8.81
N ALA A 239 20.07 13.07 -8.09
CA ALA A 239 20.06 13.04 -6.62
C ALA A 239 19.51 14.33 -6.02
N TYR A 240 19.92 15.49 -6.55
CA TYR A 240 19.43 16.79 -6.07
C TYR A 240 17.93 17.00 -6.32
N ILE A 241 17.47 16.65 -7.51
CA ILE A 241 16.03 16.72 -7.84
C ILE A 241 15.21 15.90 -6.87
N ASP A 242 15.64 14.67 -6.57
CA ASP A 242 14.92 13.77 -5.68
C ASP A 242 14.99 14.24 -4.22
N VAL A 243 16.11 14.78 -3.76
CA VAL A 243 16.21 15.40 -2.43
C VAL A 243 15.26 16.60 -2.31
N LYS A 244 15.14 17.45 -3.35
CA LYS A 244 14.18 18.57 -3.34
C LYS A 244 12.75 18.06 -3.21
N LYS A 245 12.35 17.06 -4.00
CA LYS A 245 11.01 16.45 -3.91
C LYS A 245 10.75 15.85 -2.53
N ALA A 246 11.74 15.13 -1.95
CA ALA A 246 11.63 14.60 -0.60
C ALA A 246 11.46 15.72 0.45
N LEU A 247 12.23 16.82 0.32
CA LEU A 247 12.19 17.95 1.23
C LEU A 247 10.86 18.74 1.14
N GLU A 248 10.24 18.82 -0.04
CA GLU A 248 8.90 19.39 -0.21
C GLU A 248 7.82 18.60 0.56
N ILE A 249 7.96 17.28 0.62
CA ILE A 249 7.02 16.38 1.32
C ILE A 249 7.30 16.35 2.82
N ALA A 250 8.58 16.32 3.22
CA ALA A 250 9.02 16.20 4.60
C ALA A 250 10.01 17.32 5.00
N PRO A 251 9.56 18.60 5.02
CA PRO A 251 10.42 19.78 5.20
C PRO A 251 11.12 19.81 6.57
N GLU A 252 10.54 19.19 7.58
CA GLU A 252 11.09 19.13 8.94
C GLU A 252 12.22 18.10 9.11
N ASN A 253 12.43 17.22 8.11
CA ASN A 253 13.48 16.21 8.18
C ASN A 253 14.85 16.86 7.96
N HIS A 254 15.63 16.97 9.03
CA HIS A 254 16.91 17.66 9.02
C HIS A 254 17.98 16.95 8.14
N PHE A 255 17.88 15.65 7.89
CA PHE A 255 18.80 14.96 6.99
C PHE A 255 18.55 15.36 5.53
N LEU A 256 17.30 15.56 5.14
CA LEU A 256 16.97 16.11 3.82
C LEU A 256 17.46 17.55 3.67
N GLN A 257 17.35 18.37 4.73
CA GLN A 257 17.88 19.75 4.72
C GLN A 257 19.41 19.76 4.51
N LEU A 258 20.14 18.87 5.21
CA LEU A 258 21.59 18.72 5.04
C LEU A 258 21.96 18.26 3.62
N ASP A 259 21.24 17.27 3.09
CA ASP A 259 21.50 16.73 1.75
C ASP A 259 21.17 17.75 0.66
N ALA A 260 20.07 18.51 0.79
CA ALA A 260 19.73 19.58 -0.13
C ALA A 260 20.85 20.67 -0.19
N VAL A 261 21.31 21.12 0.96
CA VAL A 261 22.36 22.13 1.03
C VAL A 261 23.68 21.65 0.43
N ARG A 262 24.15 20.46 0.78
CA ARG A 262 25.45 19.94 0.28
C ARG A 262 25.47 19.68 -1.23
N LEU A 263 24.33 19.19 -1.77
CA LEU A 263 24.17 18.97 -3.20
C LEU A 263 24.01 20.28 -3.95
N ALA A 264 23.22 21.24 -3.45
CA ALA A 264 23.06 22.57 -4.02
C ALA A 264 24.41 23.32 -4.10
N LYS A 265 25.25 23.23 -3.05
CA LYS A 265 26.62 23.78 -3.06
C LYS A 265 27.50 23.13 -4.12
N ARG A 266 27.42 21.79 -4.27
CA ARG A 266 28.21 21.06 -5.27
C ARG A 266 27.83 21.43 -6.69
N LEU A 267 26.52 21.62 -6.92
CA LEU A 267 25.95 21.93 -8.25
C LEU A 267 25.89 23.44 -8.55
N GLY A 268 26.22 24.31 -7.60
CA GLY A 268 26.21 25.75 -7.79
C GLY A 268 24.80 26.35 -7.89
N MET A 269 23.80 25.75 -7.23
CA MET A 269 22.40 26.18 -7.23
C MET A 269 22.21 27.40 -6.32
N ARG A 270 22.54 28.60 -6.80
CA ARG A 270 22.63 29.82 -5.98
C ARG A 270 21.28 30.23 -5.38
N GLU A 271 20.24 30.27 -6.18
CA GLU A 271 18.89 30.67 -5.73
C GLU A 271 18.35 29.76 -4.63
N ASP A 272 18.50 28.45 -4.83
CA ASP A 272 18.08 27.47 -3.83
C ASP A 272 18.93 27.59 -2.54
N LEU A 273 20.23 27.87 -2.65
CA LEU A 273 21.10 28.07 -1.48
C LEU A 273 20.71 29.28 -0.65
N GLU A 274 20.40 30.42 -1.28
CA GLU A 274 19.90 31.61 -0.59
C GLU A 274 18.60 31.35 0.18
N ASP A 275 17.70 30.52 -0.39
CA ASP A 275 16.50 30.09 0.30
C ASP A 275 16.81 29.13 1.46
N TYR A 276 17.68 28.15 1.25
CA TYR A 276 18.07 27.19 2.29
C TYR A 276 18.83 27.84 3.45
N GLU A 277 19.66 28.83 3.20
CA GLU A 277 20.35 29.60 4.25
C GLU A 277 19.38 30.34 5.17
N ARG A 278 18.29 30.86 4.60
CA ARG A 278 17.22 31.49 5.39
C ARG A 278 16.40 30.50 6.17
N ARG A 279 15.97 29.40 5.51
CA ARG A 279 15.06 28.42 6.08
C ARG A 279 15.74 27.42 7.01
N PHE A 280 16.98 27.06 6.69
CA PHE A 280 17.74 25.98 7.38
C PHE A 280 19.13 26.42 7.83
N PRO A 281 19.26 27.41 8.71
CA PRO A 281 20.57 28.03 9.06
C PRO A 281 21.56 27.03 9.69
N ARG A 282 21.10 25.92 10.29
CA ARG A 282 21.96 24.84 10.78
C ARG A 282 22.51 24.02 9.63
N ALA A 283 21.69 23.65 8.66
CA ALA A 283 22.09 22.90 7.49
C ALA A 283 22.99 23.71 6.55
N ALA A 284 22.83 25.04 6.52
CA ALA A 284 23.66 25.95 5.72
C ALA A 284 25.18 25.80 6.00
N LYS A 285 25.56 25.29 7.17
CA LYS A 285 26.97 25.02 7.54
C LYS A 285 27.54 23.76 6.91
N MET A 286 26.70 22.89 6.30
CA MET A 286 27.14 21.64 5.69
C MET A 286 28.11 21.89 4.52
N PRO A 287 29.27 21.20 4.43
CA PRO A 287 30.16 21.28 3.29
C PRO A 287 29.50 20.80 1.99
N ALA A 288 30.02 21.25 0.85
CA ALA A 288 29.58 20.74 -0.45
C ALA A 288 29.84 19.23 -0.58
N ALA A 289 28.97 18.52 -1.27
CA ALA A 289 29.15 17.12 -1.60
C ALA A 289 30.47 16.95 -2.41
N GLY A 290 31.32 15.96 -2.05
CA GLY A 290 32.59 15.71 -2.68
C GLY A 290 33.66 16.79 -2.43
N SER A 291 33.47 17.70 -1.45
CA SER A 291 34.51 18.62 -1.03
C SER A 291 35.67 17.89 -0.30
N GLU A 292 36.84 18.51 -0.23
CA GLU A 292 37.98 17.96 0.52
C GLU A 292 37.63 17.54 1.94
N LYS A 293 36.75 18.29 2.62
CA LYS A 293 36.30 17.98 3.97
C LYS A 293 35.50 16.67 4.07
N LEU A 294 34.90 16.21 2.97
CA LEU A 294 34.09 15.00 2.91
C LEU A 294 34.71 13.88 2.08
N ALA A 295 35.73 14.18 1.30
CA ALA A 295 36.41 13.22 0.39
C ALA A 295 36.98 12.01 1.12
N ASP A 296 37.57 12.26 2.30
CA ASP A 296 38.20 11.20 3.13
C ASP A 296 37.23 10.53 4.09
N LYS A 297 35.95 10.96 4.09
CA LYS A 297 34.91 10.38 4.95
C LYS A 297 34.11 9.34 4.18
N ALA A 298 33.53 8.39 4.92
CA ALA A 298 32.52 7.50 4.43
C ALA A 298 31.13 8.07 4.73
N ARG A 299 30.18 7.92 3.82
CA ARG A 299 28.77 8.25 4.10
C ARG A 299 28.07 7.03 4.67
N LEU A 300 27.56 7.15 5.90
CA LEU A 300 26.70 6.16 6.55
C LEU A 300 25.26 6.60 6.41
N VAL A 301 24.44 5.78 5.77
CA VAL A 301 22.99 5.98 5.63
C VAL A 301 22.27 4.85 6.33
N VAL A 302 21.25 5.18 7.13
CA VAL A 302 20.37 4.19 7.75
C VAL A 302 18.94 4.47 7.28
N VAL A 303 18.28 3.45 6.78
CA VAL A 303 16.82 3.40 6.56
C VAL A 303 16.26 2.44 7.60
N PHE A 304 15.44 2.97 8.50
CA PHE A 304 14.80 2.21 9.55
C PHE A 304 13.29 2.16 9.31
N GLU A 305 12.80 0.97 9.03
CA GLU A 305 11.38 0.66 8.86
C GLU A 305 10.82 0.07 10.15
N ASP A 306 9.65 0.49 10.57
CA ASP A 306 9.06 0.05 11.82
C ASP A 306 7.59 -0.34 11.70
N GLY A 307 7.26 -1.49 12.27
CA GLY A 307 5.94 -2.07 12.27
C GLY A 307 5.48 -2.55 10.90
N LEU A 308 4.23 -2.99 10.83
CA LEU A 308 3.53 -3.33 9.59
C LEU A 308 2.37 -2.37 9.36
N VAL A 309 2.07 -2.08 8.11
CA VAL A 309 0.90 -1.30 7.74
C VAL A 309 -0.37 -1.95 8.32
N PRO A 310 -1.30 -1.16 8.92
CA PRO A 310 -2.52 -1.73 9.48
C PRO A 310 -3.39 -2.36 8.38
N PRO A 311 -4.05 -3.50 8.64
CA PRO A 311 -4.97 -4.09 7.70
C PRO A 311 -6.24 -3.24 7.55
N ARG A 312 -6.86 -3.32 6.38
CA ARG A 312 -8.21 -2.79 6.18
C ARG A 312 -9.21 -3.60 7.00
N VAL A 313 -10.22 -2.91 7.51
CA VAL A 313 -11.38 -3.51 8.21
C VAL A 313 -12.66 -3.14 7.48
N GLU A 314 -13.69 -3.97 7.64
CA GLU A 314 -14.99 -3.70 7.07
C GLU A 314 -15.84 -2.83 7.99
N MET A 315 -16.50 -1.83 7.42
CA MET A 315 -17.58 -1.07 8.05
C MET A 315 -18.86 -1.26 7.23
N SER A 316 -19.88 -1.83 7.86
CA SER A 316 -21.20 -2.02 7.26
C SER A 316 -22.12 -0.86 7.64
N ILE A 317 -22.72 -0.22 6.64
CA ILE A 317 -23.55 0.97 6.79
C ILE A 317 -24.95 0.66 6.25
N PRO A 318 -26.04 0.89 7.03
CA PRO A 318 -27.40 0.84 6.50
C PRO A 318 -27.64 2.00 5.54
N TYR A 319 -28.21 1.70 4.39
CA TYR A 319 -28.46 2.67 3.34
C TYR A 319 -29.91 2.64 2.85
N PRO A 320 -30.66 3.76 2.84
CA PRO A 320 -32.03 3.81 2.36
C PRO A 320 -32.08 3.68 0.84
N LEU A 321 -32.76 2.66 0.35
CA LEU A 321 -33.01 2.45 -1.07
C LEU A 321 -34.36 3.09 -1.44
N THR A 322 -34.33 4.38 -1.81
CA THR A 322 -35.53 5.16 -2.13
C THR A 322 -36.33 4.59 -3.30
N SER A 323 -35.65 3.90 -4.23
CA SER A 323 -36.32 3.25 -5.38
C SER A 323 -37.18 2.02 -5.02
N THR A 324 -36.95 1.43 -3.85
CA THR A 324 -37.62 0.19 -3.40
C THR A 324 -38.23 0.32 -2.02
N ASP A 325 -38.20 1.50 -1.41
CA ASP A 325 -38.68 1.79 -0.05
C ASP A 325 -38.19 0.75 1.00
N SER A 326 -36.90 0.40 0.89
CA SER A 326 -36.25 -0.60 1.73
C SER A 326 -34.91 -0.10 2.23
N ILE A 327 -34.34 -0.75 3.26
CA ILE A 327 -33.00 -0.49 3.77
C ILE A 327 -32.06 -1.57 3.24
N GLY A 328 -31.04 -1.15 2.48
CA GLY A 328 -29.93 -1.99 2.08
C GLY A 328 -28.75 -1.86 3.04
N MET A 329 -27.77 -2.73 2.89
CA MET A 329 -26.48 -2.62 3.59
C MET A 329 -25.37 -2.37 2.55
N ILE A 330 -24.45 -1.49 2.87
CA ILE A 330 -23.24 -1.22 2.08
C ILE A 330 -22.05 -1.57 2.95
N ALA A 331 -21.14 -2.41 2.44
CA ALA A 331 -19.91 -2.78 3.12
C ALA A 331 -18.72 -2.01 2.54
N LEU A 332 -18.10 -1.15 3.33
CA LEU A 332 -17.00 -0.29 2.93
C LEU A 332 -15.70 -0.68 3.64
N PRO A 333 -14.55 -0.69 2.94
CA PRO A 333 -13.27 -0.84 3.59
C PRO A 333 -12.89 0.46 4.32
N THR A 334 -12.27 0.32 5.49
CA THR A 334 -11.69 1.44 6.26
C THR A 334 -10.49 0.95 7.06
N TYR A 335 -9.90 1.83 7.88
CA TYR A 335 -8.86 1.48 8.86
C TYR A 335 -9.37 1.72 10.27
N ALA A 336 -9.10 0.79 11.19
CA ALA A 336 -9.61 0.86 12.57
C ALA A 336 -9.01 2.03 13.36
N ALA A 337 -7.73 2.29 13.17
CA ALA A 337 -7.00 3.40 13.80
C ALA A 337 -5.72 3.71 13.01
N PRO A 338 -5.21 4.95 13.07
CA PRO A 338 -3.88 5.26 12.56
C PRO A 338 -2.81 4.51 13.36
N ALA A 339 -1.73 4.09 12.67
CA ALA A 339 -0.57 3.55 13.36
C ALA A 339 0.05 4.65 14.25
N PRO A 340 0.35 4.35 15.54
CA PRO A 340 0.97 5.33 16.41
C PRO A 340 2.35 5.75 15.86
N PRO A 341 2.75 7.03 16.06
CA PRO A 341 4.07 7.47 15.66
C PRO A 341 5.16 6.67 16.36
N THR A 342 6.15 6.22 15.61
CA THR A 342 7.30 5.50 16.17
C THR A 342 8.35 6.49 16.68
N ALA A 343 8.86 6.25 17.88
CA ALA A 343 9.94 7.05 18.42
C ALA A 343 11.23 6.89 17.59
N PRO A 344 12.00 7.98 17.38
CA PRO A 344 13.30 7.91 16.73
C PRO A 344 14.26 6.94 17.43
N VAL A 345 15.05 6.19 16.66
CA VAL A 345 16.08 5.31 17.17
C VAL A 345 17.44 6.02 17.18
N ARG A 346 18.19 5.83 18.26
CA ARG A 346 19.54 6.41 18.38
C ARG A 346 20.53 5.58 17.59
N VAL A 347 21.31 6.25 16.76
CA VAL A 347 22.41 5.66 15.99
C VAL A 347 23.71 5.92 16.71
N SER A 348 24.52 4.88 16.92
CA SER A 348 25.86 4.97 17.51
C SER A 348 26.89 4.25 16.65
N LEU A 349 28.11 4.73 16.67
CA LEU A 349 29.30 4.18 16.00
C LEU A 349 30.35 3.86 17.05
N ASP A 350 30.77 2.60 17.14
CA ASP A 350 31.74 2.11 18.13
C ASP A 350 31.37 2.51 19.58
N GLY A 351 30.05 2.48 19.87
CA GLY A 351 29.52 2.87 21.19
C GLY A 351 29.34 4.38 21.40
N GLN A 352 29.86 5.22 20.51
CA GLN A 352 29.66 6.67 20.57
C GLN A 352 28.39 7.10 19.88
N PRO A 353 27.49 7.87 20.51
CA PRO A 353 26.25 8.33 19.91
C PRO A 353 26.54 9.34 18.79
N LEU A 354 25.91 9.16 17.63
CA LEU A 354 25.95 10.10 16.50
C LEU A 354 24.74 11.03 16.54
N ALA A 355 23.55 10.50 16.27
CA ALA A 355 22.27 11.20 16.32
C ALA A 355 21.12 10.18 16.36
N SER A 356 19.89 10.68 16.40
CA SER A 356 18.71 9.82 16.22
C SER A 356 18.23 9.88 14.76
N THR A 357 17.56 8.82 14.32
CA THR A 357 16.82 8.83 13.05
C THR A 357 15.74 9.90 13.05
N ALA A 358 15.32 10.34 11.87
CA ALA A 358 14.19 11.26 11.71
C ALA A 358 13.09 10.61 10.88
N PRO A 359 11.80 10.78 11.23
CA PRO A 359 10.68 10.33 10.43
C PRO A 359 10.73 10.94 9.02
N ILE A 360 10.41 10.13 8.00
CA ILE A 360 10.36 10.60 6.61
C ILE A 360 9.08 10.18 5.88
N CYS A 361 8.50 9.03 6.24
CA CYS A 361 7.27 8.55 5.64
C CYS A 361 6.43 7.75 6.64
N ASN A 362 5.12 8.01 6.66
CA ASN A 362 4.12 7.18 7.30
C ASN A 362 3.34 6.43 6.20
N VAL A 363 3.69 5.16 5.98
CA VAL A 363 3.10 4.32 4.93
C VAL A 363 1.64 3.97 5.26
N GLY A 364 1.30 3.81 6.55
CA GLY A 364 -0.09 3.63 6.97
C GLY A 364 -0.97 4.83 6.60
N ALA A 365 -0.44 6.05 6.75
CA ALA A 365 -1.14 7.27 6.32
C ALA A 365 -1.27 7.38 4.79
N LEU A 366 -0.25 6.96 4.02
CA LEU A 366 -0.35 6.85 2.55
C LEU A 366 -1.44 5.86 2.15
N ALA A 367 -1.51 4.71 2.80
CA ALA A 367 -2.52 3.69 2.55
C ALA A 367 -3.95 4.20 2.86
N ALA A 368 -4.13 4.93 3.97
CA ALA A 368 -5.40 5.54 4.33
C ALA A 368 -5.81 6.63 3.32
N ARG A 369 -4.86 7.48 2.90
CA ARG A 369 -5.11 8.49 1.86
C ARG A 369 -5.47 7.84 0.52
N ALA A 370 -4.76 6.79 0.10
CA ALA A 370 -5.08 6.04 -1.12
C ALA A 370 -6.49 5.45 -1.08
N LEU A 371 -6.92 4.93 0.06
CA LEU A 371 -8.28 4.42 0.23
C LEU A 371 -9.32 5.54 0.17
N ALA A 372 -9.07 6.69 0.84
CA ALA A 372 -9.94 7.85 0.76
C ALA A 372 -10.10 8.37 -0.69
N GLU A 373 -9.02 8.39 -1.45
CA GLU A 373 -9.03 8.76 -2.87
C GLU A 373 -9.80 7.80 -3.77
N GLN A 374 -9.87 6.51 -3.41
CA GLN A 374 -10.62 5.47 -4.12
C GLN A 374 -12.10 5.38 -3.68
N MET A 375 -12.45 5.97 -2.54
CA MET A 375 -13.76 5.82 -1.91
C MET A 375 -14.93 6.23 -2.82
N PRO A 376 -14.88 7.32 -3.60
CA PRO A 376 -15.98 7.68 -4.51
C PRO A 376 -16.31 6.56 -5.51
N GLY A 377 -15.28 5.94 -6.11
CA GLY A 377 -15.50 4.82 -7.03
C GLY A 377 -15.99 3.53 -6.35
N ILE A 378 -15.58 3.30 -5.10
CA ILE A 378 -16.07 2.17 -4.29
C ILE A 378 -17.56 2.38 -3.99
N LEU A 379 -17.94 3.57 -3.51
CA LEU A 379 -19.32 3.92 -3.23
C LEU A 379 -20.22 3.80 -4.45
N ALA A 380 -19.78 4.36 -5.59
CA ALA A 380 -20.53 4.26 -6.85
C ALA A 380 -20.90 2.82 -7.18
N ARG A 381 -19.94 1.92 -7.14
CA ARG A 381 -20.18 0.50 -7.43
C ARG A 381 -21.08 -0.18 -6.41
N GLN A 382 -20.94 0.15 -5.13
CA GLN A 382 -21.78 -0.41 -4.06
C GLN A 382 -23.23 0.05 -4.20
N LEU A 383 -23.46 1.33 -4.49
CA LEU A 383 -24.81 1.89 -4.71
C LEU A 383 -25.52 1.27 -5.91
N VAL A 384 -24.83 1.15 -7.06
CA VAL A 384 -25.37 0.50 -8.25
C VAL A 384 -25.79 -0.94 -7.94
N ARG A 385 -24.97 -1.67 -7.18
CA ARG A 385 -25.33 -3.04 -6.75
C ARG A 385 -26.53 -3.08 -5.81
N ALA A 386 -26.56 -2.20 -4.82
CA ALA A 386 -27.65 -2.12 -3.87
C ALA A 386 -28.99 -1.85 -4.56
N VAL A 387 -29.01 -0.90 -5.51
CA VAL A 387 -30.20 -0.60 -6.34
C VAL A 387 -30.61 -1.81 -7.18
N ALA A 388 -29.68 -2.47 -7.85
CA ALA A 388 -29.96 -3.63 -8.69
C ALA A 388 -30.52 -4.81 -7.86
N LYS A 389 -29.96 -5.06 -6.68
CA LYS A 389 -30.47 -6.08 -5.75
C LYS A 389 -31.84 -5.74 -5.17
N GLY A 390 -32.09 -4.47 -4.85
CA GLY A 390 -33.40 -4.01 -4.41
C GLY A 390 -34.43 -4.17 -5.50
N ALA A 391 -34.14 -3.85 -6.75
CA ALA A 391 -35.03 -4.08 -7.88
C ALA A 391 -35.37 -5.58 -8.09
N ALA A 392 -34.35 -6.46 -7.93
CA ALA A 392 -34.56 -7.91 -8.00
C ALA A 392 -35.44 -8.45 -6.87
N ALA A 393 -35.25 -7.94 -5.63
CA ALA A 393 -36.09 -8.28 -4.49
C ALA A 393 -37.53 -7.85 -4.69
N LYS A 394 -37.79 -6.62 -5.19
CA LYS A 394 -39.12 -6.11 -5.52
C LYS A 394 -39.79 -6.93 -6.60
N ALA A 395 -39.07 -7.26 -7.69
CA ALA A 395 -39.65 -8.12 -8.74
C ALA A 395 -40.04 -9.51 -8.23
N ALA A 396 -39.29 -10.06 -7.24
CA ALA A 396 -39.66 -11.31 -6.57
C ALA A 396 -40.94 -11.17 -5.70
N HIS A 397 -41.07 -10.03 -4.98
CA HIS A 397 -42.22 -9.71 -4.18
C HIS A 397 -43.49 -9.57 -5.04
N ASP A 398 -43.41 -8.86 -6.16
CA ASP A 398 -44.53 -8.57 -7.08
C ASP A 398 -45.07 -9.83 -7.79
N GLN A 399 -44.34 -10.95 -7.82
CA GLN A 399 -44.80 -12.23 -8.35
C GLN A 399 -45.84 -12.94 -7.47
N GLY A 400 -46.10 -12.47 -6.25
CA GLY A 400 -47.20 -12.84 -5.36
C GLY A 400 -47.14 -14.24 -4.76
N GLY A 401 -47.87 -14.42 -3.63
CA GLY A 401 -48.05 -15.68 -2.93
C GLY A 401 -46.91 -16.06 -1.98
N SER A 402 -47.10 -17.11 -1.20
CA SER A 402 -46.11 -17.61 -0.21
C SER A 402 -44.75 -17.99 -0.80
N ALA A 403 -44.71 -18.35 -2.08
CA ALA A 403 -43.46 -18.63 -2.79
C ALA A 403 -42.66 -17.33 -3.08
N GLY A 404 -43.33 -16.23 -3.42
CA GLY A 404 -42.69 -14.92 -3.62
C GLY A 404 -42.06 -14.39 -2.34
N GLN A 405 -42.75 -14.48 -1.19
CA GLN A 405 -42.21 -14.07 0.11
C GLN A 405 -40.99 -14.89 0.54
N LEU A 406 -40.97 -16.20 0.25
CA LEU A 406 -39.79 -17.04 0.53
C LEU A 406 -38.59 -16.69 -0.36
N VAL A 407 -38.87 -16.37 -1.64
CA VAL A 407 -37.77 -15.91 -2.57
C VAL A 407 -37.26 -14.54 -2.14
N GLU A 408 -38.15 -13.60 -1.75
CA GLU A 408 -37.75 -12.30 -1.23
C GLU A 408 -36.87 -12.45 0.02
N LEU A 409 -37.26 -13.26 1.01
CA LEU A 409 -36.46 -13.53 2.19
C LEU A 409 -35.10 -14.16 1.82
N ALA A 410 -35.07 -15.09 0.88
CA ALA A 410 -33.84 -15.68 0.40
C ALA A 410 -32.92 -14.67 -0.30
N VAL A 411 -33.46 -13.75 -1.09
CA VAL A 411 -32.74 -12.65 -1.73
C VAL A 411 -32.22 -11.66 -0.71
N LEU A 412 -33.03 -11.30 0.31
CA LEU A 412 -32.58 -10.42 1.39
C LEU A 412 -31.43 -11.04 2.20
N LEU A 413 -31.56 -12.31 2.59
CA LEU A 413 -30.50 -13.03 3.29
C LEU A 413 -29.24 -13.17 2.43
N TYR A 414 -29.38 -13.44 1.13
CA TYR A 414 -28.25 -13.47 0.20
C TYR A 414 -27.60 -12.09 0.05
N ASN A 415 -28.39 -11.01 -0.02
CA ASN A 415 -27.89 -9.65 -0.13
C ASN A 415 -27.04 -9.28 1.09
N VAL A 416 -27.52 -9.53 2.31
CA VAL A 416 -26.78 -9.28 3.54
C VAL A 416 -25.49 -10.13 3.59
N ALA A 417 -25.57 -11.42 3.23
CA ALA A 417 -24.42 -12.32 3.28
C ALA A 417 -23.39 -12.08 2.16
N SER A 418 -23.80 -11.46 1.05
CA SER A 418 -22.93 -11.23 -0.11
C SER A 418 -22.27 -9.85 -0.15
N GLU A 419 -22.74 -8.90 0.68
CA GLU A 419 -22.08 -7.60 0.80
C GLU A 419 -20.84 -7.73 1.67
N GLN A 420 -19.68 -7.58 1.05
CA GLN A 420 -18.38 -7.63 1.71
C GLN A 420 -17.44 -6.59 1.10
N ALA A 421 -16.74 -5.87 1.96
CA ALA A 421 -15.71 -4.94 1.54
C ALA A 421 -14.46 -5.66 0.98
N ASP A 422 -13.75 -5.02 0.08
CA ASP A 422 -12.43 -5.49 -0.38
C ASP A 422 -11.34 -5.07 0.62
N LEU A 423 -10.90 -6.01 1.45
CA LEU A 423 -9.89 -5.79 2.48
C LEU A 423 -8.47 -6.09 1.99
N ARG A 424 -8.27 -6.35 0.70
CA ARG A 424 -6.96 -6.61 0.13
C ARG A 424 -6.12 -5.33 0.13
N SER A 425 -4.87 -5.44 0.61
CA SER A 425 -3.82 -4.42 0.59
C SER A 425 -2.48 -5.11 0.84
N TRP A 426 -1.37 -4.49 0.48
CA TRP A 426 -0.05 -5.07 0.68
C TRP A 426 0.37 -4.96 2.16
N LEU A 427 0.24 -6.05 2.92
CA LEU A 427 0.34 -6.07 4.39
C LEU A 427 1.77 -6.23 4.92
N THR A 428 2.72 -6.68 4.11
CA THR A 428 4.14 -6.77 4.51
C THR A 428 4.91 -5.44 4.37
N LEU A 429 4.22 -4.35 4.00
CA LEU A 429 4.79 -3.01 4.04
C LEU A 429 5.01 -2.53 5.48
N PRO A 430 6.05 -1.70 5.74
CA PRO A 430 6.24 -1.09 7.05
C PRO A 430 5.15 -0.05 7.33
N ALA A 431 4.84 0.16 8.63
CA ALA A 431 3.94 1.25 9.01
C ALA A 431 4.60 2.61 8.83
N GLN A 432 5.88 2.72 9.16
CA GLN A 432 6.64 3.97 9.16
C GLN A 432 8.08 3.76 8.72
N VAL A 433 8.66 4.81 8.12
CA VAL A 433 10.06 4.85 7.71
C VAL A 433 10.74 6.05 8.34
N GLN A 434 11.95 5.83 8.87
CA GLN A 434 12.83 6.84 9.41
C GLN A 434 14.18 6.76 8.74
N VAL A 435 14.92 7.86 8.67
CA VAL A 435 16.23 7.90 8.04
C VAL A 435 17.27 8.58 8.94
N PHE A 436 18.52 8.21 8.69
CA PHE A 436 19.70 8.86 9.24
C PHE A 436 20.75 8.92 8.15
N SER A 437 21.52 10.01 8.11
CA SER A 437 22.66 10.17 7.19
C SER A 437 23.77 10.96 7.89
N ALA A 438 24.99 10.45 7.86
CA ALA A 438 26.18 11.14 8.38
C ALA A 438 27.44 10.78 7.62
N TYR A 439 28.40 11.69 7.65
CA TYR A 439 29.77 11.43 7.20
C TYR A 439 30.64 11.09 8.41
N VAL A 440 31.29 9.94 8.35
CA VAL A 440 32.05 9.34 9.45
C VAL A 440 33.42 8.88 8.99
N GLU A 441 34.32 8.58 9.95
CA GLU A 441 35.62 8.03 9.63
C GLU A 441 35.50 6.64 9.01
N PRO A 442 36.22 6.36 7.91
CA PRO A 442 36.25 5.05 7.28
C PRO A 442 36.89 3.98 8.16
N GLY A 443 36.68 2.72 7.81
CA GLY A 443 37.22 1.54 8.49
C GLY A 443 36.12 0.51 8.80
N ASP A 444 36.55 -0.60 9.39
CA ASP A 444 35.61 -1.59 9.92
C ASP A 444 35.12 -1.10 11.29
N ARG A 445 33.84 -0.86 11.37
CA ARG A 445 33.18 -0.21 12.51
C ARG A 445 32.00 -1.04 13.02
N ARG A 446 31.54 -0.74 14.22
CA ARG A 446 30.31 -1.31 14.76
C ARG A 446 29.25 -0.23 14.86
N VAL A 447 28.17 -0.40 14.09
CA VAL A 447 27.00 0.47 14.18
C VAL A 447 25.94 -0.19 15.05
N ALA A 448 25.27 0.58 15.91
CA ALA A 448 24.13 0.11 16.68
C ALA A 448 22.98 1.11 16.60
N LEU A 449 21.76 0.56 16.58
CA LEU A 449 20.49 1.27 16.63
C LEU A 449 19.79 0.90 17.95
N ALA A 450 19.44 1.89 18.77
CA ALA A 450 18.78 1.68 20.05
C ALA A 450 17.47 2.47 20.13
N GLY A 451 16.40 1.81 20.56
CA GLY A 451 15.11 2.44 20.83
C GLY A 451 15.13 3.36 22.06
N ALA A 452 14.08 4.14 22.27
CA ALA A 452 13.96 5.09 23.38
C ALA A 452 14.11 4.45 24.78
N GLY A 453 13.79 3.16 24.92
CA GLY A 453 13.97 2.37 26.16
C GLY A 453 15.37 1.76 26.34
N GLY A 454 16.36 2.10 25.49
CA GLY A 454 17.72 1.58 25.57
C GLY A 454 17.91 0.16 25.03
N GLY A 455 16.84 -0.54 24.65
CA GLY A 455 16.93 -1.83 23.96
C GLY A 455 17.52 -1.70 22.57
N ALA A 456 18.49 -2.59 22.21
CA ALA A 456 19.07 -2.62 20.87
C ALA A 456 17.99 -3.02 19.85
N ALA A 457 17.70 -2.13 18.90
CA ALA A 457 16.88 -2.45 17.74
C ALA A 457 17.70 -3.24 16.70
N TRP A 458 19.02 -2.96 16.62
CA TRP A 458 19.96 -3.67 15.74
C TRP A 458 21.39 -3.31 16.13
N ALA A 459 22.35 -4.20 15.95
CA ALA A 459 23.77 -3.90 16.02
C ALA A 459 24.55 -4.89 15.16
N GLY A 460 25.52 -4.37 14.40
CA GLY A 460 26.36 -5.20 13.53
C GLY A 460 27.66 -4.53 13.10
N PRO A 461 28.61 -5.33 12.61
CA PRO A 461 29.81 -4.81 11.96
C PRO A 461 29.46 -4.23 10.58
N VAL A 462 30.14 -3.15 10.19
CA VAL A 462 29.98 -2.51 8.89
C VAL A 462 31.36 -2.07 8.37
N THR A 463 31.58 -2.23 7.07
CA THR A 463 32.77 -1.68 6.39
C THR A 463 32.40 -0.32 5.80
N LEU A 464 33.11 0.72 6.23
CA LEU A 464 32.94 2.09 5.78
C LEU A 464 34.13 2.48 4.91
N ARG A 465 33.93 2.81 3.64
CA ARG A 465 35.00 3.16 2.69
C ARG A 465 34.98 4.66 2.42
N ALA A 466 36.18 5.27 2.39
CA ALA A 466 36.33 6.69 2.07
C ALA A 466 35.70 7.03 0.71
N GLY A 467 34.99 8.12 0.63
CA GLY A 467 34.31 8.58 -0.58
C GLY A 467 33.14 7.71 -1.05
N LYS A 468 32.79 6.65 -0.30
CA LYS A 468 31.70 5.71 -0.64
C LYS A 468 30.56 5.79 0.36
N THR A 469 29.40 5.30 -0.07
CA THR A 469 28.22 5.19 0.77
C THR A 469 28.02 3.76 1.25
N THR A 470 27.74 3.61 2.55
CA THR A 470 27.24 2.36 3.14
C THR A 470 25.81 2.59 3.61
N LEU A 471 24.90 1.82 3.04
CA LEU A 471 23.47 1.85 3.40
C LEU A 471 23.14 0.67 4.30
N ILE A 472 22.57 0.94 5.47
CA ILE A 472 22.02 -0.05 6.38
C ILE A 472 20.50 0.05 6.31
N HIS A 473 19.86 -1.01 5.86
CA HIS A 473 18.41 -1.13 5.83
C HIS A 473 17.97 -2.07 6.96
N VAL A 474 17.15 -1.56 7.87
CA VAL A 474 16.66 -2.31 9.03
C VAL A 474 15.14 -2.23 9.06
N THR A 475 14.49 -3.38 9.15
CA THR A 475 13.03 -3.50 9.33
C THR A 475 12.77 -4.18 10.66
N ARG A 476 12.07 -3.50 11.57
CA ARG A 476 11.60 -4.06 12.83
C ARG A 476 10.11 -4.38 12.72
N ILE A 477 9.77 -5.63 13.01
CA ILE A 477 8.38 -6.10 13.06
C ILE A 477 8.16 -6.68 14.46
N ASP A 478 7.52 -5.95 15.34
CA ASP A 478 7.36 -6.27 16.77
C ASP A 478 8.71 -6.58 17.45
N LEU A 479 8.99 -7.86 17.74
CA LEU A 479 10.24 -8.31 18.37
C LEU A 479 11.29 -8.75 17.33
N ALA A 480 10.92 -8.96 16.09
CA ALA A 480 11.81 -9.41 15.04
C ALA A 480 12.52 -8.23 14.36
N VAL A 481 13.78 -8.45 13.99
CA VAL A 481 14.59 -7.47 13.26
C VAL A 481 15.23 -8.13 12.05
N TYR A 482 14.98 -7.55 10.90
CA TYR A 482 15.55 -7.94 9.61
C TYR A 482 16.49 -6.83 9.15
N SER A 483 17.69 -7.19 8.69
CA SER A 483 18.66 -6.16 8.34
C SER A 483 19.55 -6.58 7.17
N HIS A 484 19.88 -5.62 6.34
CA HIS A 484 20.78 -5.78 5.21
C HIS A 484 21.72 -4.59 5.13
N VAL A 485 22.98 -4.85 4.81
CA VAL A 485 24.02 -3.83 4.68
C VAL A 485 24.51 -3.84 3.24
N PHE A 486 24.45 -2.69 2.59
CA PHE A 486 24.88 -2.49 1.21
C PHE A 486 26.07 -1.53 1.20
N VAL A 487 27.20 -1.99 0.71
CA VAL A 487 28.42 -1.19 0.59
C VAL A 487 28.63 -0.86 -0.87
N GLN A 488 28.71 0.44 -1.20
CA GLN A 488 29.02 0.89 -2.56
C GLN A 488 30.36 0.32 -3.00
N PRO A 489 30.45 -0.33 -4.17
CA PRO A 489 31.66 -0.94 -4.68
C PRO A 489 32.80 0.04 -4.93
#